data_feb85b9c918c45b2f42f91586208228c
#
_entry.id   feb85b9c918c45b2f42f91586208228c
#
_cell.length_a   1.000
_cell.length_b   1.000
_cell.length_c   1.000
_cell.angle_alpha   90.00
_cell.angle_beta   90.00
_cell.angle_gamma   90.00
#
_symmetry.space_group_name_H-M   'P 1'
#
loop_
_entity.id
_entity.type
_entity.pdbx_description
1 polymer ?
#
loop_
_entity_poly.entity_id
_entity_poly.type
_entity_poly.pdbx_seq_one_letter_code
_entity_poly.pdbx_strand_id
1 'polypeptide(L)'
;LYSSAASDVYKRQGIGREFISLLENTSMSKVYKMPVLMAFYNHGNILMEVSEEQLLSSWKEFFSTGTNWKDLDKNMTIQKYNSISDKEHLKKILSMPVHFLLESGKGFFVKKDGAAIGLREELRPLIDNPVMVCQMKDVIDYRAMDYYQRRYRQSQEDGEL
;
A
#
# COMPACT_ATOMS: atom_id res chain seq x y z
N LEU A 1 24.22 -6.89 6.76
CA LEU A 1 22.87 -7.15 6.27
C LEU A 1 22.74 -6.95 4.77
N TYR A 2 23.35 -5.90 4.23
CA TYR A 2 23.30 -5.60 2.81
C TYR A 2 24.70 -5.71 2.20
N SER A 3 24.80 -6.15 0.96
CA SER A 3 26.06 -6.10 0.24
C SER A 3 26.42 -4.63 -0.02
N SER A 4 27.72 -4.30 0.01
CA SER A 4 28.21 -2.96 -0.34
C SER A 4 27.80 -2.57 -1.76
N ALA A 5 27.83 -3.53 -2.69
CA ALA A 5 27.45 -3.29 -4.07
C ALA A 5 25.98 -2.89 -4.20
N ALA A 6 25.05 -3.59 -3.50
CA ALA A 6 23.62 -3.25 -3.51
C ALA A 6 23.37 -1.87 -2.91
N SER A 7 24.02 -1.54 -1.78
CA SER A 7 23.93 -0.24 -1.14
C SER A 7 24.46 0.87 -2.05
N ASP A 8 25.57 0.66 -2.74
CA ASP A 8 26.16 1.63 -3.65
C ASP A 8 25.27 1.88 -4.88
N VAL A 9 24.68 0.83 -5.45
CA VAL A 9 23.71 0.97 -6.56
C VAL A 9 22.51 1.80 -6.11
N TYR A 10 21.95 1.49 -4.95
CA TYR A 10 20.79 2.19 -4.39
C TYR A 10 21.10 3.68 -4.16
N LYS A 11 22.25 4.00 -3.58
CA LYS A 11 22.68 5.38 -3.32
C LYS A 11 22.91 6.16 -4.60
N ARG A 12 23.57 5.56 -5.60
CA ARG A 12 23.89 6.24 -6.86
C ARG A 12 22.66 6.62 -7.65
N GLN A 13 21.64 5.77 -7.66
CA GLN A 13 20.45 6.04 -8.48
C GLN A 13 19.52 7.09 -7.88
N GLY A 14 19.52 7.27 -6.56
CA GLY A 14 18.70 8.30 -5.88
C GLY A 14 17.19 8.11 -5.99
N ILE A 15 16.70 7.58 -7.10
CA ILE A 15 15.29 7.40 -7.39
C ILE A 15 14.60 6.44 -6.39
N GLY A 16 15.31 5.44 -5.92
CA GLY A 16 14.80 4.53 -4.89
C GLY A 16 14.52 5.26 -3.59
N ARG A 17 15.42 6.15 -3.20
CA ARG A 17 15.24 6.97 -1.99
C ARG A 17 14.07 7.94 -2.13
N GLU A 18 13.91 8.54 -3.30
CA GLU A 18 12.75 9.42 -3.59
C GLU A 18 11.45 8.63 -3.53
N PHE A 19 11.42 7.42 -4.05
CA PHE A 19 10.26 6.54 -3.96
C PHE A 19 9.92 6.19 -2.52
N ILE A 20 10.90 5.78 -1.72
CA ILE A 20 10.70 5.49 -0.29
C ILE A 20 10.21 6.74 0.45
N SER A 21 10.77 7.91 0.16
CA SER A 21 10.30 9.17 0.74
C SER A 21 8.84 9.45 0.38
N LEU A 22 8.43 9.16 -0.85
CA LEU A 22 7.02 9.27 -1.24
C LEU A 22 6.14 8.35 -0.39
N LEU A 23 6.54 7.11 -0.19
CA LEU A 23 5.77 6.15 0.63
C LEU A 23 5.66 6.60 2.09
N GLU A 24 6.73 7.20 2.63
CA GLU A 24 6.74 7.74 3.99
C GLU A 24 5.77 8.92 4.15
N ASN A 25 5.64 9.76 3.13
CA ASN A 25 4.98 11.04 3.21
C ASN A 25 3.65 11.12 2.46
N THR A 26 3.28 10.11 1.68
CA THR A 26 2.01 10.12 0.96
C THR A 26 0.83 10.27 1.93
N SER A 27 -0.10 11.15 1.62
CA SER A 27 -1.27 11.37 2.45
C SER A 27 -2.10 10.09 2.62
N MET A 28 -2.48 9.82 3.84
CA MET A 28 -3.26 8.64 4.19
C MET A 28 -4.33 9.01 5.23
N SER A 29 -5.19 9.98 4.88
CA SER A 29 -6.32 10.37 5.70
C SER A 29 -7.26 9.20 5.96
N LYS A 30 -7.36 8.29 4.99
CA LYS A 30 -7.98 6.99 5.13
C LYS A 30 -6.95 5.90 4.80
N VAL A 31 -7.15 4.73 5.34
CA VAL A 31 -6.19 3.62 5.27
C VAL A 31 -6.13 2.94 3.89
N TYR A 32 -6.90 3.40 2.93
CA TYR A 32 -7.12 2.72 1.65
C TYR A 32 -5.85 2.50 0.81
N LYS A 33 -4.83 3.34 0.96
CA LYS A 33 -3.55 3.15 0.24
C LYS A 33 -2.74 1.96 0.78
N MET A 34 -2.92 1.59 2.05
CA MET A 34 -2.14 0.51 2.67
C MET A 34 -2.23 -0.81 1.92
N PRO A 35 -3.43 -1.35 1.64
CA PRO A 35 -3.49 -2.61 0.90
C PRO A 35 -2.95 -2.52 -0.53
N VAL A 36 -2.99 -1.34 -1.16
CA VAL A 36 -2.37 -1.15 -2.48
C VAL A 36 -0.85 -1.21 -2.37
N LEU A 37 -0.25 -0.51 -1.41
CA LEU A 37 1.19 -0.56 -1.18
C LEU A 37 1.65 -1.97 -0.79
N MET A 38 0.86 -2.69 -0.01
CA MET A 38 1.13 -4.09 0.35
C MET A 38 1.08 -5.01 -0.87
N ALA A 39 0.18 -4.75 -1.83
CA ALA A 39 0.13 -5.49 -3.09
C ALA A 39 1.41 -5.30 -3.90
N PHE A 40 1.93 -4.08 -4.00
CA PHE A 40 3.21 -3.81 -4.67
C PHE A 40 4.38 -4.45 -3.94
N TYR A 41 4.42 -4.36 -2.62
CA TYR A 41 5.48 -4.97 -1.81
C TYR A 41 5.51 -6.48 -1.98
N ASN A 42 4.35 -7.13 -2.01
CA ASN A 42 4.16 -8.54 -2.33
C ASN A 42 5.07 -9.46 -1.51
N HIS A 43 5.05 -9.30 -0.18
CA HIS A 43 5.84 -10.12 0.75
C HIS A 43 7.35 -10.13 0.44
N GLY A 44 7.88 -9.00 -0.02
CA GLY A 44 9.31 -8.83 -0.33
C GLY A 44 9.68 -9.07 -1.79
N ASN A 45 8.74 -9.56 -2.61
CA ASN A 45 8.91 -9.72 -4.05
C ASN A 45 8.21 -8.58 -4.78
N ILE A 46 8.82 -7.39 -4.73
CA ILE A 46 8.20 -6.16 -5.25
C ILE A 46 7.81 -6.34 -6.71
N LEU A 47 6.58 -5.94 -7.03
CA LEU A 47 6.02 -6.01 -8.37
C LEU A 47 6.12 -4.65 -9.07
N MET A 48 6.46 -4.67 -10.36
CA MET A 48 6.39 -3.47 -11.20
C MET A 48 4.97 -3.16 -11.66
N GLU A 49 4.10 -4.18 -11.69
CA GLU A 49 2.73 -4.09 -12.15
C GLU A 49 1.84 -4.92 -11.25
N VAL A 50 0.67 -4.40 -10.93
CA VAL A 50 -0.30 -5.08 -10.08
C VAL A 50 -1.63 -5.17 -10.83
N SER A 51 -2.18 -6.37 -10.90
CA SER A 51 -3.47 -6.62 -11.53
C SER A 51 -4.64 -6.27 -10.61
N GLU A 52 -5.82 -6.16 -11.18
CA GLU A 52 -7.05 -5.98 -10.40
C GLU A 52 -7.26 -7.12 -9.39
N GLU A 53 -6.94 -8.36 -9.78
CA GLU A 53 -7.05 -9.53 -8.91
C GLU A 53 -6.09 -9.44 -7.72
N GLN A 54 -4.85 -9.01 -7.96
CA GLN A 54 -3.86 -8.82 -6.90
C GLN A 54 -4.26 -7.70 -5.94
N LEU A 55 -4.79 -6.60 -6.47
CA LEU A 55 -5.32 -5.50 -5.64
C LEU A 55 -6.49 -5.97 -4.78
N LEU A 56 -7.42 -6.69 -5.38
CA LEU A 56 -8.59 -7.20 -4.68
C LEU A 56 -8.20 -8.17 -3.55
N SER A 57 -7.28 -9.07 -3.84
CA SER A 57 -6.78 -10.04 -2.85
C SER A 57 -6.13 -9.33 -1.66
N SER A 58 -5.23 -8.38 -1.91
CA SER A 58 -4.57 -7.59 -0.86
C SER A 58 -5.57 -6.76 -0.05
N TRP A 59 -6.53 -6.15 -0.72
CA TRP A 59 -7.59 -5.35 -0.10
C TRP A 59 -8.46 -6.19 0.84
N LYS A 60 -8.92 -7.33 0.37
CA LYS A 60 -9.77 -8.22 1.18
C LYS A 60 -9.00 -8.80 2.36
N GLU A 61 -7.74 -9.18 2.18
CA GLU A 61 -6.87 -9.63 3.26
C GLU A 61 -6.72 -8.55 4.33
N PHE A 62 -6.42 -7.32 3.92
CA PHE A 62 -6.26 -6.20 4.85
C PHE A 62 -7.54 -5.93 5.65
N PHE A 63 -8.67 -5.79 4.98
CA PHE A 63 -9.93 -5.43 5.65
C PHE A 63 -10.58 -6.57 6.40
N SER A 64 -10.24 -7.82 6.12
CA SER A 64 -10.69 -8.98 6.90
C SER A 64 -9.80 -9.28 8.10
N THR A 65 -8.65 -8.62 8.23
CA THR A 65 -7.76 -8.77 9.39
C THR A 65 -8.35 -8.03 10.60
N GLY A 66 -8.61 -8.78 11.68
CA GLY A 66 -9.16 -8.21 12.90
C GLY A 66 -10.46 -7.44 12.67
N THR A 67 -10.49 -6.20 13.07
CA THR A 67 -11.64 -5.30 12.91
C THR A 67 -11.40 -4.21 11.87
N ASN A 68 -10.44 -4.39 10.95
CA ASN A 68 -10.12 -3.38 9.94
C ASN A 68 -11.31 -3.03 9.04
N TRP A 69 -12.23 -3.96 8.84
CA TRP A 69 -13.47 -3.72 8.08
C TRP A 69 -14.27 -2.52 8.60
N LYS A 70 -14.15 -2.15 9.88
CA LYS A 70 -14.81 -0.98 10.45
C LYS A 70 -14.37 0.33 9.79
N ASP A 71 -13.15 0.37 9.24
CA ASP A 71 -12.57 1.57 8.64
C ASP A 71 -12.86 1.68 7.14
N LEU A 72 -13.54 0.69 6.57
CA LEU A 72 -13.86 0.70 5.15
C LEU A 72 -14.87 1.79 4.82
N ASP A 73 -15.85 1.99 5.69
CA ASP A 73 -16.84 3.05 5.52
C ASP A 73 -17.41 3.45 6.87
N LYS A 74 -18.07 4.62 6.90
CA LYS A 74 -18.73 5.10 8.11
C LYS A 74 -19.89 4.16 8.46
N ASN A 75 -20.02 3.85 9.76
CA ASN A 75 -21.10 2.97 10.28
C ASN A 75 -21.09 1.56 9.66
N MET A 76 -19.92 1.06 9.26
CA MET A 76 -19.79 -0.29 8.73
C MET A 76 -20.10 -1.32 9.82
N THR A 77 -20.81 -2.37 9.44
CA THR A 77 -21.05 -3.56 10.25
C THR A 77 -20.44 -4.76 9.56
N ILE A 78 -20.20 -5.85 10.32
CA ILE A 78 -19.64 -7.07 9.73
C ILE A 78 -20.59 -7.66 8.68
N GLN A 79 -21.89 -7.56 8.89
CA GLN A 79 -22.91 -8.03 7.94
C GLN A 79 -22.84 -7.23 6.64
N LYS A 80 -22.74 -5.89 6.73
CA LYS A 80 -22.58 -5.02 5.57
C LYS A 80 -21.28 -5.33 4.83
N TYR A 81 -20.17 -5.48 5.57
CA TYR A 81 -18.89 -5.81 4.96
C TYR A 81 -18.96 -7.13 4.19
N ASN A 82 -19.53 -8.17 4.79
CA ASN A 82 -19.65 -9.49 4.17
C ASN A 82 -20.57 -9.49 2.94
N SER A 83 -21.45 -8.51 2.83
CA SER A 83 -22.37 -8.38 1.69
C SER A 83 -21.76 -7.61 0.50
N ILE A 84 -20.61 -6.99 0.67
CA ILE A 84 -19.96 -6.22 -0.42
C ILE A 84 -19.42 -7.21 -1.44
N SER A 85 -19.80 -7.04 -2.71
CA SER A 85 -19.30 -7.86 -3.81
C SER A 85 -17.87 -7.50 -4.17
N ASP A 86 -17.17 -8.42 -4.82
CA ASP A 86 -15.80 -8.17 -5.33
C ASP A 86 -15.81 -6.99 -6.32
N LYS A 87 -16.84 -6.86 -7.12
CA LYS A 87 -17.00 -5.74 -8.05
C LYS A 87 -17.08 -4.39 -7.32
N GLU A 88 -17.82 -4.34 -6.22
CA GLU A 88 -17.94 -3.13 -5.41
C GLU A 88 -16.61 -2.78 -4.71
N HIS A 89 -15.92 -3.78 -4.15
CA HIS A 89 -14.58 -3.59 -3.60
C HIS A 89 -13.62 -3.04 -4.64
N LEU A 90 -13.58 -3.66 -5.83
CA LEU A 90 -12.68 -3.25 -6.89
C LEU A 90 -12.98 -1.83 -7.38
N LYS A 91 -14.25 -1.47 -7.50
CA LYS A 91 -14.65 -0.10 -7.86
C LYS A 91 -14.09 0.91 -6.85
N LYS A 92 -14.17 0.61 -5.56
CA LYS A 92 -13.63 1.49 -4.51
C LYS A 92 -12.10 1.59 -4.59
N ILE A 93 -11.41 0.47 -4.79
CA ILE A 93 -9.95 0.44 -4.94
C ILE A 93 -9.51 1.35 -6.10
N LEU A 94 -10.14 1.20 -7.26
CA LEU A 94 -9.75 1.93 -8.46
C LEU A 94 -10.10 3.41 -8.39
N SER A 95 -11.24 3.77 -7.80
CA SER A 95 -11.70 5.16 -7.72
C SER A 95 -11.09 5.95 -6.57
N MET A 96 -10.53 5.29 -5.58
CA MET A 96 -9.98 5.94 -4.38
C MET A 96 -8.45 5.80 -4.32
N PRO A 97 -7.86 4.74 -3.71
CA PRO A 97 -6.41 4.71 -3.54
C PRO A 97 -5.65 4.68 -4.85
N VAL A 98 -6.09 3.92 -5.85
CA VAL A 98 -5.40 3.85 -7.14
C VAL A 98 -5.44 5.21 -7.84
N HIS A 99 -6.60 5.84 -7.89
CA HIS A 99 -6.76 7.18 -8.47
C HIS A 99 -5.83 8.21 -7.80
N PHE A 100 -5.81 8.25 -6.47
CA PHE A 100 -5.00 9.21 -5.73
C PHE A 100 -3.49 8.92 -5.85
N LEU A 101 -3.07 7.67 -5.91
CA LEU A 101 -1.67 7.34 -6.16
C LEU A 101 -1.23 7.75 -7.56
N LEU A 102 -2.09 7.59 -8.57
CA LEU A 102 -1.79 8.04 -9.93
C LEU A 102 -1.69 9.56 -10.02
N GLU A 103 -2.52 10.32 -9.29
CA GLU A 103 -2.50 11.78 -9.32
C GLU A 103 -1.40 12.40 -8.46
N SER A 104 -1.25 11.92 -7.22
CA SER A 104 -0.36 12.55 -6.22
C SER A 104 0.88 11.74 -5.89
N GLY A 105 1.14 10.65 -6.61
CA GLY A 105 2.30 9.79 -6.40
C GLY A 105 3.58 10.30 -7.05
N LYS A 106 3.66 11.57 -7.41
CA LYS A 106 4.85 12.23 -7.99
C LYS A 106 5.45 11.49 -9.19
N GLY A 107 4.59 10.82 -9.99
CA GLY A 107 4.99 10.06 -11.17
C GLY A 107 5.58 8.69 -10.89
N PHE A 108 5.64 8.24 -9.63
CA PHE A 108 6.10 6.89 -9.30
C PHE A 108 5.05 5.81 -9.58
N PHE A 109 3.78 6.15 -9.47
CA PHE A 109 2.68 5.26 -9.81
C PHE A 109 2.11 5.68 -11.16
N VAL A 110 2.04 4.74 -12.09
CA VAL A 110 1.68 5.00 -13.48
C VAL A 110 0.68 3.99 -14.02
N LYS A 111 -0.07 4.39 -15.04
CA LYS A 111 -0.91 3.47 -15.80
C LYS A 111 -0.02 2.60 -16.70
N LYS A 112 -0.33 1.32 -16.76
CA LYS A 112 0.34 0.37 -17.66
C LYS A 112 -0.69 -0.53 -18.32
N ASP A 113 -0.47 -0.83 -19.60
CA ASP A 113 -1.35 -1.72 -20.36
C ASP A 113 -1.36 -3.11 -19.72
N GLY A 114 -2.56 -3.68 -19.56
CA GLY A 114 -2.72 -5.01 -19.00
C GLY A 114 -2.60 -5.10 -17.47
N ALA A 115 -2.44 -3.97 -16.79
CA ALA A 115 -2.38 -3.91 -15.34
C ALA A 115 -3.36 -2.87 -14.79
N ALA A 116 -3.69 -2.96 -13.51
CA ALA A 116 -4.51 -1.96 -12.84
C ALA A 116 -3.70 -0.69 -12.51
N ILE A 117 -2.46 -0.88 -12.09
CA ILE A 117 -1.52 0.18 -11.72
C ILE A 117 -0.11 -0.39 -11.76
N GLY A 118 0.87 0.45 -12.05
CA GLY A 118 2.27 0.03 -12.09
C GLY A 118 3.21 1.04 -11.47
N LEU A 119 4.46 0.66 -11.33
CA LEU A 119 5.54 1.53 -10.92
C LEU A 119 6.26 2.07 -12.16
N ARG A 120 6.81 3.27 -12.01
CA ARG A 120 7.65 3.92 -13.01
C ARG A 120 8.83 3.03 -13.38
N GLU A 121 9.13 2.91 -14.68
CA GLU A 121 10.14 1.98 -15.21
C GLU A 121 11.54 2.16 -14.61
N GLU A 122 11.90 3.38 -14.25
CA GLU A 122 13.22 3.66 -13.65
C GLU A 122 13.43 2.94 -12.32
N LEU A 123 12.36 2.46 -11.67
CA LEU A 123 12.46 1.66 -10.45
C LEU A 123 12.78 0.18 -10.72
N ARG A 124 12.62 -0.29 -11.95
CA ARG A 124 12.81 -1.72 -12.28
C ARG A 124 14.15 -2.30 -11.83
N PRO A 125 15.30 -1.63 -12.00
CA PRO A 125 16.58 -2.17 -11.53
C PRO A 125 16.69 -2.28 -10.00
N LEU A 126 15.77 -1.68 -9.25
CA LEU A 126 15.83 -1.61 -7.79
C LEU A 126 14.82 -2.52 -7.07
N ILE A 127 13.85 -3.10 -7.78
CA ILE A 127 12.78 -3.87 -7.11
C ILE A 127 13.29 -5.13 -6.42
N ASP A 128 14.42 -5.66 -6.82
CA ASP A 128 15.10 -6.80 -6.17
C ASP A 128 16.33 -6.39 -5.37
N ASN A 129 16.62 -5.07 -5.29
CA ASN A 129 17.71 -4.56 -4.47
C ASN A 129 17.36 -4.72 -2.98
N PRO A 130 18.17 -5.45 -2.20
CA PRO A 130 17.83 -5.74 -0.80
C PRO A 130 17.68 -4.49 0.08
N VAL A 131 18.36 -3.40 -0.24
CA VAL A 131 18.24 -2.13 0.51
C VAL A 131 16.83 -1.55 0.29
N MET A 132 16.38 -1.44 -0.96
CA MET A 132 15.05 -0.91 -1.26
C MET A 132 13.93 -1.80 -0.71
N VAL A 133 14.06 -3.12 -0.87
CA VAL A 133 13.09 -4.08 -0.32
C VAL A 133 12.95 -3.92 1.18
N CYS A 134 14.07 -3.83 1.89
CA CYS A 134 14.05 -3.66 3.35
C CYS A 134 13.47 -2.30 3.77
N GLN A 135 13.82 -1.22 3.08
CA GLN A 135 13.28 0.11 3.40
C GLN A 135 11.78 0.19 3.12
N MET A 136 11.32 -0.42 2.02
CA MET A 136 9.89 -0.48 1.72
C MET A 136 9.13 -1.24 2.80
N LYS A 137 9.67 -2.37 3.26
CA LYS A 137 9.11 -3.13 4.39
C LYS A 137 9.01 -2.26 5.64
N ASP A 138 10.09 -1.58 6.00
CA ASP A 138 10.13 -0.74 7.20
C ASP A 138 9.06 0.37 7.15
N VAL A 139 8.89 1.01 6.02
CA VAL A 139 7.86 2.05 5.84
C VAL A 139 6.46 1.46 5.97
N ILE A 140 6.19 0.35 5.31
CA ILE A 140 4.88 -0.31 5.37
C ILE A 140 4.57 -0.74 6.81
N ASP A 141 5.53 -1.39 7.48
CA ASP A 141 5.37 -1.84 8.86
C ASP A 141 5.14 -0.66 9.81
N TYR A 142 5.89 0.42 9.65
CA TYR A 142 5.74 1.63 10.47
C TYR A 142 4.35 2.25 10.28
N ARG A 143 3.91 2.42 9.04
CA ARG A 143 2.61 3.05 8.76
C ARG A 143 1.44 2.16 9.19
N ALA A 144 1.58 0.84 9.09
CA ALA A 144 0.60 -0.09 9.61
C ALA A 144 0.52 -0.01 11.14
N MET A 145 1.66 0.02 11.82
CA MET A 145 1.72 0.18 13.28
C MET A 145 1.08 1.50 13.72
N ASP A 146 1.43 2.61 13.08
CA ASP A 146 0.86 3.92 13.36
C ASP A 146 -0.66 3.93 13.18
N TYR A 147 -1.15 3.31 12.12
CA TYR A 147 -2.57 3.15 11.86
C TYR A 147 -3.27 2.37 12.99
N TYR A 148 -2.72 1.23 13.39
CA TYR A 148 -3.31 0.41 14.45
C TYR A 148 -3.29 1.12 15.81
N GLN A 149 -2.23 1.85 16.11
CA GLN A 149 -2.15 2.64 17.35
C GLN A 149 -3.21 3.75 17.40
N ARG A 150 -3.38 4.48 16.29
CA ARG A 150 -4.41 5.53 16.22
C ARG A 150 -5.80 4.95 16.38
N ARG A 151 -6.05 3.84 15.73
CA ARG A 151 -7.33 3.14 15.80
C ARG A 151 -7.62 2.62 17.20
N TYR A 152 -6.61 2.08 17.87
CA TYR A 152 -6.74 1.62 19.26
C TYR A 152 -7.09 2.76 20.20
N ARG A 153 -6.41 3.90 20.09
CA ARG A 153 -6.71 5.09 20.90
C ARG A 153 -8.14 5.57 20.66
N GLN A 154 -8.57 5.64 19.42
CA GLN A 154 -9.93 6.06 19.09
C GLN A 154 -10.96 5.11 19.71
N SER A 155 -10.74 3.80 19.63
CA SER A 155 -11.63 2.80 20.25
C SER A 155 -11.72 2.98 21.76
N GLN A 156 -10.63 3.35 22.42
CA GLN A 156 -10.66 3.65 23.86
C GLN A 156 -11.44 4.92 24.17
N GLU A 157 -11.26 5.98 23.38
CA GLU A 157 -12.00 7.24 23.54
C GLU A 157 -13.50 7.03 23.32
N ASP A 158 -13.86 6.21 22.36
CA ASP A 158 -15.25 5.89 22.02
C ASP A 158 -15.87 4.85 22.96
N GLY A 159 -15.09 4.26 23.87
CA GLY A 159 -15.56 3.23 24.81
C GLY A 159 -15.88 1.88 24.15
N GLU A 160 -15.27 1.57 23.03
CA GLU A 160 -15.51 0.36 22.22
C GLU A 160 -14.67 -0.85 22.64
N LEU A 161 -13.89 -0.75 23.67
CA LEU A 161 -13.03 -1.85 24.10
C LEU A 161 -13.73 -2.87 24.99
#